data_0227bef11861b55d5441f3d1f59aadef
#
_entry.id   0227bef11861b55d5441f3d1f59aadef
#
_cell.length_a   1.000
_cell.length_b   1.000
_cell.length_c   1.000
_cell.angle_alpha   90.00
_cell.angle_beta   90.00
_cell.angle_gamma   90.00
#
_symmetry.space_group_name_H-M   'P 1'
#
loop_
_entity.id
_entity.type
_entity.pdbx_description
1 polymer ?
#
loop_
_entity_poly.entity_id
_entity_poly.type
_entity_poly.pdbx_seq_one_letter_code
_entity_poly.pdbx_strand_id
1 'polypeptide(L)'
;IFFFFFLHKQPLPQESIEVEAISGALMLVRREAIEDVGVWDEGYFLHCEDLDWCMRFKQKNWKIVFVPNAPVTHFQGTCSRGRPFFVAWHKHKSMLRFYRKFFRQQYPSALMGLVAVGIWFRFGITVAFYAVRQLIAKR
;
A
#
# COMPACT_ATOMS: atom_id res chain seq x y z
N ILE A 1 8.92 -13.09 -3.35
CA ILE A 1 7.44 -13.21 -3.42
C ILE A 1 6.95 -12.70 -2.08
N PHE A 2 6.46 -11.45 -2.03
CA PHE A 2 5.83 -10.92 -0.84
C PHE A 2 4.45 -11.57 -0.70
N PHE A 3 4.33 -12.51 0.20
CA PHE A 3 3.04 -12.92 0.72
C PHE A 3 2.54 -11.77 1.61
N PHE A 4 1.70 -10.90 1.07
CA PHE A 4 0.86 -10.06 1.89
C PHE A 4 -0.08 -10.98 2.67
N PHE A 5 0.29 -11.31 3.89
CA PHE A 5 -0.64 -11.91 4.83
C PHE A 5 -1.71 -10.87 5.15
N PHE A 6 -2.84 -11.00 4.47
CA PHE A 6 -4.03 -10.23 4.82
C PHE A 6 -4.58 -10.78 6.13
N LEU A 7 -4.14 -10.22 7.25
CA LEU A 7 -4.62 -10.57 8.59
C LEU A 7 -6.16 -10.48 8.72
N HIS A 8 -6.82 -9.70 7.85
CA HIS A 8 -8.29 -9.58 7.85
C HIS A 8 -9.04 -10.89 7.51
N LYS A 9 -8.36 -11.92 7.01
CA LYS A 9 -8.92 -13.26 6.75
C LYS A 9 -8.56 -14.30 7.81
N GLN A 10 -7.76 -13.91 8.78
CA GLN A 10 -7.35 -14.78 9.88
C GLN A 10 -7.94 -14.27 11.19
N PRO A 11 -8.13 -15.16 12.21
CA PRO A 11 -8.47 -14.71 13.56
C PRO A 11 -7.42 -13.71 14.04
N LEU A 12 -7.87 -12.64 14.69
CA LEU A 12 -6.95 -11.64 15.26
C LEU A 12 -6.04 -12.34 16.28
N PRO A 13 -4.74 -12.06 16.29
CA PRO A 13 -3.83 -12.57 17.30
C PRO A 13 -4.26 -12.04 18.68
N GLN A 14 -4.07 -12.83 19.71
CA GLN A 14 -4.38 -12.44 21.10
C GLN A 14 -3.30 -11.56 21.71
N GLU A 15 -2.07 -11.71 21.23
CA GLU A 15 -0.89 -10.95 21.66
C GLU A 15 -0.30 -10.12 20.52
N SER A 16 0.56 -9.18 20.89
CA SER A 16 1.30 -8.37 19.93
C SER A 16 2.26 -9.24 19.13
N ILE A 17 2.23 -9.14 17.80
CA ILE A 17 3.08 -9.94 16.91
C ILE A 17 3.87 -9.04 15.95
N GLU A 18 5.06 -9.47 15.60
CA GLU A 18 5.84 -8.83 14.53
C GLU A 18 5.21 -9.16 13.17
N VAL A 19 5.08 -8.14 12.32
CA VAL A 19 4.47 -8.25 10.99
C VAL A 19 5.33 -7.59 9.93
N GLU A 20 5.07 -7.92 8.67
CA GLU A 20 5.81 -7.35 7.54
C GLU A 20 5.46 -5.88 7.27
N ALA A 21 4.19 -5.54 7.41
CA ALA A 21 3.68 -4.18 7.21
C ALA A 21 2.35 -4.00 7.91
N ILE A 22 2.01 -2.75 8.23
CA ILE A 22 0.70 -2.34 8.75
C ILE A 22 0.11 -1.25 7.86
N SER A 23 -1.21 -1.06 7.97
CA SER A 23 -1.91 0.01 7.27
C SER A 23 -1.60 1.38 7.88
N GLY A 24 -1.51 2.40 7.05
CA GLY A 24 -1.40 3.79 7.45
C GLY A 24 -2.63 4.37 8.18
N ALA A 25 -3.68 3.57 8.42
CA ALA A 25 -4.87 3.98 9.17
C ALA A 25 -4.54 4.45 10.59
N LEU A 26 -3.62 3.75 11.26
CA LEU A 26 -2.99 4.17 12.51
C LEU A 26 -1.59 3.59 12.59
N MET A 27 -0.60 4.43 12.76
CA MET A 27 0.79 4.05 12.99
C MET A 27 1.34 4.87 14.16
N LEU A 28 1.79 4.19 15.20
CA LEU A 28 2.56 4.80 16.27
C LEU A 28 4.03 4.46 16.05
N VAL A 29 4.86 5.47 15.93
CA VAL A 29 6.27 5.29 15.58
C VAL A 29 7.16 5.93 16.64
N ARG A 30 8.22 5.24 17.04
CA ARG A 30 9.24 5.80 17.92
C ARG A 30 9.96 6.96 17.24
N ARG A 31 10.25 8.00 18.00
CA ARG A 31 10.96 9.17 17.50
C ARG A 31 12.33 8.82 16.92
N GLU A 32 13.07 7.97 17.60
CA GLU A 32 14.40 7.50 17.17
C GLU A 32 14.32 6.74 15.83
N ALA A 33 13.25 5.99 15.61
CA ALA A 33 13.03 5.29 14.35
C ALA A 33 12.73 6.26 13.20
N ILE A 34 12.00 7.35 13.48
CA ILE A 34 11.76 8.42 12.48
C ILE A 34 13.06 9.15 12.16
N GLU A 35 13.88 9.45 13.16
CA GLU A 35 15.17 10.12 12.98
C GLU A 35 16.15 9.28 12.16
N ASP A 36 16.13 7.94 12.31
CA ASP A 36 16.98 7.02 11.55
C ASP A 36 16.47 6.75 10.13
N VAL A 37 15.16 6.60 9.95
CA VAL A 37 14.53 6.16 8.68
C VAL A 37 14.05 7.35 7.83
N GLY A 38 13.74 8.46 8.47
CA GLY A 38 13.10 9.62 7.88
C GLY A 38 11.57 9.51 7.85
N VAL A 39 10.93 10.59 7.45
CA VAL A 39 9.47 10.73 7.34
C VAL A 39 8.92 10.05 6.07
N TRP A 40 7.64 10.21 5.82
CA TRP A 40 6.95 9.74 4.62
C TRP A 40 7.63 10.21 3.33
N ASP A 41 7.63 9.35 2.31
CA ASP A 41 8.08 9.73 0.97
C ASP A 41 6.96 10.48 0.23
N GLU A 42 7.10 11.79 0.09
CA GLU A 42 6.13 12.67 -0.56
C GLU A 42 5.90 12.36 -2.05
N GLY A 43 6.71 11.51 -2.63
CA GLY A 43 6.50 11.00 -3.99
C GLY A 43 5.29 10.07 -4.13
N TYR A 44 4.69 9.64 -3.01
CA TYR A 44 3.41 8.93 -2.96
C TYR A 44 2.30 9.92 -2.63
N PHE A 45 1.40 10.12 -3.56
CA PHE A 45 0.22 10.97 -3.32
C PHE A 45 -0.90 10.19 -2.61
N LEU A 46 -1.06 8.90 -2.95
CA LEU A 46 -2.12 8.05 -2.42
C LEU A 46 -1.76 6.57 -2.61
N HIS A 47 -1.86 5.78 -1.56
CA HIS A 47 -1.50 4.37 -1.47
C HIS A 47 0.01 4.08 -1.60
N CYS A 48 0.45 3.01 -0.97
CA CYS A 48 1.82 2.51 -0.88
C CYS A 48 2.80 3.38 -0.06
N GLU A 49 2.39 4.53 0.45
CA GLU A 49 3.18 5.34 1.37
C GLU A 49 3.48 4.58 2.67
N ASP A 50 2.48 3.90 3.20
CA ASP A 50 2.58 3.05 4.38
C ASP A 50 3.51 1.84 4.15
N LEU A 51 3.38 1.19 3.01
CA LEU A 51 4.25 0.09 2.60
C LEU A 51 5.70 0.54 2.40
N ASP A 52 5.91 1.70 1.78
CA ASP A 52 7.23 2.29 1.62
C ASP A 52 7.90 2.51 2.98
N TRP A 53 7.16 3.08 3.91
CA TRP A 53 7.69 3.39 5.23
C TRP A 53 8.00 2.12 6.01
N CYS A 54 7.11 1.12 5.97
CA CYS A 54 7.35 -0.19 6.55
C CYS A 54 8.61 -0.86 5.96
N MET A 55 8.78 -0.81 4.64
CA MET A 55 9.98 -1.37 3.99
C MET A 55 11.26 -0.66 4.44
N ARG A 56 11.23 0.66 4.56
CA ARG A 56 12.41 1.43 5.04
C ARG A 56 12.75 1.13 6.50
N PHE A 57 11.75 0.97 7.37
CA PHE A 57 11.95 0.52 8.75
C PHE A 57 12.62 -0.84 8.80
N LYS A 58 12.13 -1.80 8.02
CA LYS A 58 12.71 -3.15 7.96
C LYS A 58 14.14 -3.15 7.40
N GLN A 59 14.45 -2.32 6.40
CA GLN A 59 15.82 -2.17 5.88
C GLN A 59 16.81 -1.66 6.92
N LYS A 60 16.32 -0.98 7.95
CA LYS A 60 17.07 -0.48 9.11
C LYS A 60 16.95 -1.39 10.34
N ASN A 61 16.43 -2.60 10.18
CA ASN A 61 16.21 -3.59 11.25
C ASN A 61 15.25 -3.12 12.35
N TRP A 62 14.37 -2.14 12.08
CA TRP A 62 13.28 -1.80 12.97
C TRP A 62 12.16 -2.83 12.85
N LYS A 63 11.59 -3.22 13.98
CA LYS A 63 10.46 -4.14 14.02
C LYS A 63 9.15 -3.39 13.82
N ILE A 64 8.26 -3.99 13.06
CA ILE A 64 6.87 -3.54 12.90
C ILE A 64 6.00 -4.48 13.70
N VAL A 65 5.23 -3.95 14.64
CA VAL A 65 4.45 -4.74 15.58
C VAL A 65 2.96 -4.42 15.40
N PHE A 66 2.15 -5.45 15.19
CA PHE A 66 0.70 -5.34 15.27
C PHE A 66 0.24 -5.53 16.72
N VAL A 67 -0.53 -4.56 17.23
CA VAL A 67 -1.04 -4.55 18.61
C VAL A 67 -2.56 -4.76 18.59
N PRO A 68 -3.07 -5.97 18.91
CA PRO A 68 -4.49 -6.29 18.79
C PRO A 68 -5.38 -5.55 19.79
N ASN A 69 -4.84 -5.16 20.94
CA ASN A 69 -5.59 -4.50 22.02
C ASN A 69 -5.77 -2.98 21.83
N ALA A 70 -5.41 -2.45 20.65
CA ALA A 70 -5.60 -1.04 20.29
C ALA A 70 -6.57 -0.92 19.09
N PRO A 71 -7.88 -1.15 19.28
CA PRO A 71 -8.84 -1.12 18.19
C PRO A 71 -9.03 0.29 17.65
N VAL A 72 -9.07 0.42 16.33
CA VAL A 72 -9.28 1.68 15.62
C VAL A 72 -10.38 1.52 14.59
N THR A 73 -11.31 2.45 14.57
CA THR A 73 -12.33 2.52 13.52
C THR A 73 -11.81 3.35 12.35
N HIS A 74 -11.64 2.70 11.20
CA HIS A 74 -11.21 3.35 9.98
C HIS A 74 -12.28 3.26 8.89
N PHE A 75 -12.83 4.41 8.50
CA PHE A 75 -13.82 4.51 7.42
C PHE A 75 -13.14 4.51 6.06
N GLN A 76 -12.94 3.33 5.48
CA GLN A 76 -12.28 3.18 4.18
C GLN A 76 -13.00 3.96 3.08
N GLY A 77 -12.20 4.62 2.25
CA GLY A 77 -12.68 5.27 1.03
C GLY A 77 -13.46 6.57 1.24
N THR A 78 -13.58 7.09 2.46
CA THR A 78 -14.32 8.33 2.72
C THR A 78 -13.76 9.51 1.93
N CYS A 79 -12.44 9.67 1.89
CA CYS A 79 -11.76 10.74 1.14
C CYS A 79 -11.74 10.50 -0.38
N SER A 80 -12.03 9.28 -0.84
CA SER A 80 -11.93 8.88 -2.25
C SER A 80 -13.29 8.65 -2.92
N ARG A 81 -14.39 8.70 -2.16
CA ARG A 81 -15.76 8.58 -2.68
C ARG A 81 -16.03 9.68 -3.71
N GLY A 82 -16.50 9.31 -4.88
CA GLY A 82 -16.80 10.24 -5.97
C GLY A 82 -15.67 10.49 -6.97
N ARG A 83 -14.44 10.01 -6.72
CA ARG A 83 -13.30 10.19 -7.64
C ARG A 83 -12.59 8.87 -8.00
N PRO A 84 -13.30 7.84 -8.50
CA PRO A 84 -12.73 6.51 -8.66
C PRO A 84 -11.57 6.46 -9.66
N PHE A 85 -11.62 7.23 -10.75
CA PHE A 85 -10.54 7.29 -11.73
C PHE A 85 -9.28 7.95 -11.17
N PHE A 86 -9.43 9.03 -10.42
CA PHE A 86 -8.33 9.71 -9.76
C PHE A 86 -7.62 8.78 -8.75
N VAL A 87 -8.39 8.09 -7.93
CA VAL A 87 -7.87 7.10 -6.98
C VAL A 87 -7.16 5.95 -7.70
N ALA A 88 -7.78 5.41 -8.76
CA ALA A 88 -7.18 4.35 -9.55
C ALA A 88 -5.84 4.78 -10.17
N TRP A 89 -5.77 5.99 -10.73
CA TRP A 89 -4.54 6.54 -11.30
C TRP A 89 -3.42 6.60 -10.26
N HIS A 90 -3.67 7.27 -9.13
CA HIS A 90 -2.65 7.44 -8.09
C HIS A 90 -2.22 6.12 -7.48
N LYS A 91 -3.17 5.20 -7.23
CA LYS A 91 -2.86 3.85 -6.75
C LYS A 91 -1.89 3.10 -7.66
N HIS A 92 -2.13 3.07 -8.97
CA HIS A 92 -1.27 2.34 -9.90
C HIS A 92 0.08 3.05 -10.11
N LYS A 93 0.10 4.39 -10.11
CA LYS A 93 1.34 5.18 -10.12
C LYS A 93 2.19 4.91 -8.88
N SER A 94 1.57 4.86 -7.70
CA SER A 94 2.23 4.54 -6.43
C SER A 94 2.78 3.11 -6.42
N MET A 95 2.02 2.13 -6.90
CA MET A 95 2.51 0.76 -7.06
C MET A 95 3.76 0.70 -7.93
N LEU A 96 3.75 1.36 -9.09
CA LEU A 96 4.90 1.38 -9.99
C LEU A 96 6.13 2.02 -9.34
N ARG A 97 5.93 3.14 -8.59
CA ARG A 97 7.00 3.78 -7.81
C ARG A 97 7.58 2.82 -6.77
N PHE A 98 6.73 2.14 -6.00
CA PHE A 98 7.11 1.18 -4.97
C PHE A 98 7.95 0.04 -5.55
N TYR A 99 7.48 -0.60 -6.63
CA TYR A 99 8.24 -1.67 -7.28
C TYR A 99 9.58 -1.19 -7.82
N ARG A 100 9.64 -0.03 -8.45
CA ARG A 100 10.89 0.55 -8.97
C ARG A 100 11.86 0.88 -7.85
N LYS A 101 11.38 1.42 -6.72
CA LYS A 101 12.21 1.83 -5.59
C LYS A 101 12.88 0.64 -4.91
N PHE A 102 12.12 -0.42 -4.63
CA PHE A 102 12.60 -1.53 -3.79
C PHE A 102 13.09 -2.75 -4.57
N PHE A 103 12.63 -2.95 -5.80
CA PHE A 103 12.86 -4.20 -6.50
C PHE A 103 13.67 -4.08 -7.80
N ARG A 104 13.88 -2.87 -8.31
CA ARG A 104 14.60 -2.67 -9.57
C ARG A 104 16.01 -3.27 -9.58
N GLN A 105 16.70 -3.25 -8.44
CA GLN A 105 18.06 -3.78 -8.32
C GLN A 105 18.09 -5.28 -7.99
N GLN A 106 16.97 -5.84 -7.53
CA GLN A 106 16.86 -7.24 -7.12
C GLN A 106 16.43 -8.16 -8.25
N TYR A 107 15.77 -7.63 -9.29
CA TYR A 107 15.18 -8.41 -10.37
C TYR A 107 15.61 -7.92 -11.75
N PRO A 108 15.69 -8.84 -12.75
CA PRO A 108 16.01 -8.49 -14.12
C PRO A 108 15.08 -7.41 -14.69
N SER A 109 15.61 -6.52 -15.52
CA SER A 109 14.86 -5.41 -16.13
C SER A 109 13.66 -5.88 -16.95
N ALA A 110 13.76 -7.05 -17.61
CA ALA A 110 12.65 -7.64 -18.34
C ALA A 110 11.46 -7.98 -17.42
N LEU A 111 11.74 -8.57 -16.24
CA LEU A 111 10.69 -8.88 -15.25
C LEU A 111 10.06 -7.58 -14.72
N MET A 112 10.88 -6.58 -14.43
CA MET A 112 10.37 -5.27 -13.98
C MET A 112 9.53 -4.59 -15.07
N GLY A 113 9.86 -4.78 -16.34
CA GLY A 113 9.06 -4.35 -17.48
C GLY A 113 7.69 -5.05 -17.51
N LEU A 114 7.66 -6.38 -17.35
CA LEU A 114 6.41 -7.15 -17.27
C LEU A 114 5.53 -6.72 -16.08
N VAL A 115 6.13 -6.46 -14.92
CA VAL A 115 5.40 -5.93 -13.76
C VAL A 115 4.77 -4.56 -14.08
N ALA A 116 5.52 -3.67 -14.74
CA ALA A 116 4.99 -2.36 -15.13
C ALA A 116 3.83 -2.49 -16.13
N VAL A 117 3.95 -3.35 -17.13
CA VAL A 117 2.86 -3.67 -18.08
C VAL A 117 1.65 -4.22 -17.33
N GLY A 118 1.83 -5.17 -16.43
CA GLY A 118 0.75 -5.75 -15.62
C GLY A 118 0.02 -4.71 -14.76
N ILE A 119 0.75 -3.77 -14.16
CA ILE A 119 0.17 -2.66 -13.39
C ILE A 119 -0.71 -1.78 -14.28
N TRP A 120 -0.24 -1.39 -15.45
CA TRP A 120 -1.01 -0.54 -16.37
C TRP A 120 -2.18 -1.30 -17.04
N PHE A 121 -2.01 -2.56 -17.33
CA PHE A 121 -3.10 -3.42 -17.80
C PHE A 121 -4.24 -3.50 -16.77
N ARG A 122 -3.89 -3.75 -15.50
CA ARG A 122 -4.84 -3.72 -14.39
C ARG A 122 -5.51 -2.35 -14.22
N PHE A 123 -4.77 -1.26 -14.43
CA PHE A 123 -5.35 0.09 -14.44
C PHE A 123 -6.43 0.21 -15.51
N GLY A 124 -6.16 -0.22 -16.75
CA GLY A 124 -7.12 -0.20 -17.84
C GLY A 124 -8.41 -0.96 -17.53
N ILE A 125 -8.29 -2.18 -16.98
CA ILE A 125 -9.44 -2.98 -16.51
C ILE A 125 -10.23 -2.22 -15.42
N THR A 126 -9.54 -1.63 -14.47
CA THR A 126 -10.18 -0.89 -13.37
C THR A 126 -10.95 0.32 -13.89
N VAL A 127 -10.38 1.07 -14.83
CA VAL A 127 -11.04 2.22 -15.47
C VAL A 127 -12.27 1.78 -16.25
N ALA A 128 -12.15 0.72 -17.07
CA ALA A 128 -13.27 0.17 -17.84
C ALA A 128 -14.42 -0.26 -16.90
N PHE A 129 -14.09 -0.96 -15.81
CA PHE A 129 -15.09 -1.37 -14.81
C PHE A 129 -15.83 -0.18 -14.19
N TYR A 130 -15.12 0.87 -13.80
CA TYR A 130 -15.74 2.06 -13.24
C TYR A 130 -16.58 2.82 -14.27
N ALA A 131 -16.14 2.90 -15.53
CA ALA A 131 -16.90 3.54 -16.60
C ALA A 131 -18.23 2.81 -16.85
N VAL A 132 -18.21 1.49 -16.97
CA VAL A 132 -19.43 0.66 -17.13
C VAL A 132 -20.38 0.84 -15.94
N ARG A 133 -19.84 0.79 -14.72
CA ARG A 133 -20.64 0.98 -13.50
C ARG A 133 -21.32 2.35 -13.44
N GLN A 134 -20.63 3.41 -13.88
CA GLN A 134 -21.23 4.76 -13.96
C GLN A 134 -22.31 4.87 -15.02
N LEU A 135 -22.17 4.18 -16.15
CA LEU A 135 -23.20 4.15 -17.20
C LEU A 135 -24.47 3.43 -16.74
N ILE A 136 -24.30 2.33 -15.99
CA ILE A 136 -25.44 1.58 -15.44
C ILE A 136 -26.17 2.38 -14.35
N ALA A 137 -25.42 3.08 -13.49
CA ALA A 137 -25.98 3.87 -12.40
C ALA A 137 -26.73 5.16 -12.84
N LYS A 138 -26.54 5.59 -14.10
CA LYS A 138 -27.24 6.75 -14.68
C LYS A 138 -28.53 6.39 -15.43
N ARG A 139 -28.81 5.10 -15.58
CA ARG A 139 -30.08 4.57 -16.13
C ARG A 139 -31.03 4.21 -15.00
#